data_56a7bfa3257cf6133f17a29a1e7d14d1
#
_entry.id   56a7bfa3257cf6133f17a29a1e7d14d1
#
_cell.length_a   1.000
_cell.length_b   1.000
_cell.length_c   1.000
_cell.angle_alpha   90.00
_cell.angle_beta   90.00
_cell.angle_gamma   90.00
#
_symmetry.space_group_name_H-M   'P 1'
#
loop_
_entity.id
_entity.type
_entity.pdbx_description
1 polymer ?
#
loop_
_entity_poly.entity_id
_entity_poly.type
_entity_poly.pdbx_seq_one_letter_code
_entity_poly.pdbx_strand_id
1 'polypeptide(L)'
;MLKRGFALIFLCVATFVVSAPWASSQQEGVIPAYNAGPPPKDTKLPPILGKDQLWGDNAESPAQTHAYDLAAKIPVVLHQQPCYCYCDRMGHNSLHSCFENAHGARCDICLKELYYAYGERKKHKTAAQIRKGIIAGEWRQVNLDAAAAMN
;
A
#
# COMPACT_ATOMS: atom_id res chain seq x y z
N MET A 1 -61.13 22.41 56.34
CA MET A 1 -60.32 21.20 56.06
C MET A 1 -59.50 21.47 54.80
N LEU A 2 -58.27 21.77 54.94
CA LEU A 2 -57.41 22.25 53.85
C LEU A 2 -56.52 21.08 53.35
N LYS A 3 -56.78 20.56 52.14
CA LYS A 3 -55.99 19.51 51.51
C LYS A 3 -54.81 20.13 50.76
N ARG A 4 -53.59 19.99 51.30
CA ARG A 4 -52.34 20.38 50.65
C ARG A 4 -51.98 19.31 49.61
N GLY A 5 -52.04 19.64 48.31
CA GLY A 5 -51.50 18.83 47.26
C GLY A 5 -50.01 19.11 47.09
N PHE A 6 -49.18 18.07 47.31
CA PHE A 6 -47.75 18.07 47.00
C PHE A 6 -47.54 17.83 45.52
N ALA A 7 -47.08 18.84 44.79
CA ALA A 7 -46.63 18.66 43.39
C ALA A 7 -45.16 18.22 43.38
N LEU A 8 -44.93 16.96 43.02
CA LEU A 8 -43.59 16.40 42.75
C LEU A 8 -43.14 16.87 41.36
N ILE A 9 -42.16 17.78 41.35
CA ILE A 9 -41.48 18.21 40.14
C ILE A 9 -40.42 17.16 39.84
N PHE A 10 -40.63 16.32 38.80
CA PHE A 10 -39.62 15.43 38.26
C PHE A 10 -38.66 16.25 37.41
N LEU A 11 -37.44 16.45 37.91
CA LEU A 11 -36.36 17.07 37.18
C LEU A 11 -35.70 15.98 36.27
N CYS A 12 -36.09 15.94 35.00
CA CYS A 12 -35.41 15.11 34.02
C CYS A 12 -34.03 15.70 33.68
N VAL A 13 -33.00 15.15 34.28
CA VAL A 13 -31.62 15.43 33.88
C VAL A 13 -31.35 14.66 32.61
N ALA A 14 -31.39 15.33 31.46
CA ALA A 14 -30.97 14.79 30.19
C ALA A 14 -29.43 14.73 30.17
N THR A 15 -28.87 13.55 30.41
CA THR A 15 -27.43 13.30 30.22
C THR A 15 -27.12 13.23 28.72
N PHE A 16 -26.55 14.31 28.18
CA PHE A 16 -25.95 14.30 26.86
C PHE A 16 -24.71 13.42 26.88
N VAL A 17 -24.83 12.20 26.37
CA VAL A 17 -23.65 11.36 26.08
C VAL A 17 -23.01 11.92 24.82
N VAL A 18 -21.98 12.73 25.00
CA VAL A 18 -21.09 13.16 23.92
C VAL A 18 -20.28 11.95 23.51
N SER A 19 -20.73 11.25 22.46
CA SER A 19 -19.92 10.24 21.79
C SER A 19 -18.79 10.95 21.06
N ALA A 20 -17.62 11.03 21.69
CA ALA A 20 -16.40 11.45 21.03
C ALA A 20 -16.12 10.46 19.89
N PRO A 21 -15.89 10.93 18.64
CA PRO A 21 -15.42 10.04 17.59
C PRO A 21 -14.08 9.49 18.05
N TRP A 22 -13.97 8.17 18.09
CA TRP A 22 -12.69 7.49 18.29
C TRP A 22 -11.84 7.82 17.07
N ALA A 23 -11.06 8.89 17.16
CA ALA A 23 -9.97 9.12 16.25
C ALA A 23 -9.02 7.93 16.44
N SER A 24 -9.12 6.95 15.54
CA SER A 24 -8.09 5.94 15.39
C SER A 24 -6.81 6.70 15.15
N SER A 25 -5.96 6.80 16.16
CA SER A 25 -4.58 7.21 16.00
C SER A 25 -3.94 6.17 15.09
N GLN A 26 -4.02 6.39 13.77
CA GLN A 26 -3.15 5.71 12.84
C GLN A 26 -1.75 6.12 13.31
N GLN A 27 -1.06 5.19 13.94
CA GLN A 27 0.36 5.30 14.15
C GLN A 27 0.93 5.58 12.76
N GLU A 28 1.32 6.84 12.51
CA GLU A 28 2.05 7.22 11.31
C GLU A 28 3.37 6.47 11.35
N GLY A 29 3.33 5.23 10.83
CA GLY A 29 4.53 4.44 10.63
C GLY A 29 5.46 5.21 9.73
N VAL A 30 6.75 5.16 9.99
CA VAL A 30 7.78 5.77 9.14
C VAL A 30 7.54 5.30 7.72
N ILE A 31 7.31 6.23 6.78
CA ILE A 31 7.15 5.90 5.37
C ILE A 31 8.53 5.43 4.86
N PRO A 32 8.63 4.22 4.28
CA PRO A 32 9.89 3.74 3.72
C PRO A 32 10.41 4.64 2.59
N ALA A 33 11.69 4.51 2.24
CA ALA A 33 12.31 5.31 1.19
C ALA A 33 11.56 5.20 -0.15
N TYR A 34 11.45 6.33 -0.85
CA TYR A 34 10.91 6.44 -2.20
C TYR A 34 11.43 7.71 -2.88
N ASN A 35 11.32 7.80 -4.19
CA ASN A 35 11.66 8.98 -4.94
C ASN A 35 10.40 9.83 -5.22
N ALA A 36 10.41 11.11 -4.89
CA ALA A 36 9.23 11.99 -5.01
C ALA A 36 8.78 12.21 -6.46
N GLY A 37 9.71 12.13 -7.41
CA GLY A 37 9.50 12.31 -8.84
C GLY A 37 10.11 11.21 -9.70
N PRO A 38 9.92 11.27 -11.02
CA PRO A 38 10.57 10.36 -11.96
C PRO A 38 12.09 10.54 -11.92
N PRO A 39 12.87 9.57 -12.43
CA PRO A 39 14.31 9.73 -12.55
C PRO A 39 14.65 10.94 -13.44
N PRO A 40 15.82 11.58 -13.25
CA PRO A 40 16.30 12.63 -14.14
C PRO A 40 16.29 12.17 -15.60
N LYS A 41 16.06 13.11 -16.53
CA LYS A 41 15.80 12.81 -17.95
C LYS A 41 16.83 11.89 -18.61
N ASP A 42 18.10 12.01 -18.20
CA ASP A 42 19.21 11.24 -18.79
C ASP A 42 19.63 10.05 -17.90
N THR A 43 18.89 9.77 -16.84
CA THR A 43 19.17 8.66 -15.93
C THR A 43 18.35 7.44 -16.32
N LYS A 44 19.02 6.36 -16.71
CA LYS A 44 18.36 5.05 -16.89
C LYS A 44 18.24 4.36 -15.53
N LEU A 45 17.03 3.88 -15.22
CA LEU A 45 16.85 3.00 -14.08
C LEU A 45 17.56 1.66 -14.34
N PRO A 46 18.07 0.98 -13.30
CA PRO A 46 18.49 -0.39 -13.42
C PRO A 46 17.40 -1.26 -14.04
N PRO A 47 17.71 -2.26 -14.84
CA PRO A 47 16.69 -3.11 -15.43
C PRO A 47 15.96 -3.93 -14.37
N ILE A 48 14.67 -4.15 -14.56
CA ILE A 48 13.93 -5.17 -13.82
C ILE A 48 14.46 -6.53 -14.22
N LEU A 49 14.67 -7.44 -13.27
CA LEU A 49 15.11 -8.81 -13.54
C LEU A 49 14.11 -9.51 -14.47
N GLY A 50 14.59 -10.20 -15.49
CA GLY A 50 13.74 -10.97 -16.37
C GLY A 50 13.08 -12.13 -15.61
N LYS A 51 11.81 -12.40 -15.89
CA LYS A 51 11.08 -13.52 -15.24
C LYS A 51 11.71 -14.89 -15.49
N ASP A 52 12.36 -15.05 -16.63
CA ASP A 52 13.11 -16.24 -17.06
C ASP A 52 14.40 -16.46 -16.23
N GLN A 53 14.83 -15.47 -15.48
CA GLN A 53 15.93 -15.54 -14.54
C GLN A 53 15.49 -15.92 -13.12
N LEU A 54 14.17 -16.02 -12.87
CA LEU A 54 13.63 -16.54 -11.63
C LEU A 54 13.60 -18.07 -11.66
N TRP A 55 14.05 -18.69 -10.57
CA TRP A 55 14.07 -20.14 -10.43
C TRP A 55 13.94 -20.57 -8.97
N GLY A 56 13.63 -21.86 -8.74
CA GLY A 56 13.40 -22.39 -7.40
C GLY A 56 12.29 -21.62 -6.67
N ASP A 57 12.47 -21.34 -5.41
CA ASP A 57 11.53 -20.63 -4.54
C ASP A 57 11.10 -19.23 -5.04
N ASN A 58 11.80 -18.68 -6.04
CA ASN A 58 11.45 -17.39 -6.64
C ASN A 58 10.45 -17.52 -7.80
N ALA A 59 10.12 -18.75 -8.21
CA ALA A 59 9.26 -19.05 -9.34
C ALA A 59 8.22 -20.14 -9.01
N GLU A 60 7.88 -20.31 -7.72
CA GLU A 60 6.93 -21.35 -7.27
C GLU A 60 5.49 -21.06 -7.66
N SER A 61 5.15 -19.78 -7.81
CA SER A 61 3.78 -19.38 -8.15
C SER A 61 3.72 -18.52 -9.41
N PRO A 62 2.60 -18.60 -10.17
CA PRO A 62 2.38 -17.69 -11.29
C PRO A 62 2.43 -16.21 -10.89
N ALA A 63 2.02 -15.87 -9.67
CA ALA A 63 2.06 -14.50 -9.19
C ALA A 63 3.48 -13.93 -9.11
N GLN A 64 4.47 -14.75 -8.76
CA GLN A 64 5.86 -14.32 -8.68
C GLN A 64 6.41 -13.94 -10.06
N THR A 65 6.36 -14.87 -11.03
CA THR A 65 6.91 -14.65 -12.37
C THR A 65 6.15 -13.56 -13.13
N HIS A 66 4.82 -13.55 -13.02
CA HIS A 66 3.99 -12.52 -13.64
C HIS A 66 4.25 -11.11 -13.06
N ALA A 67 4.53 -11.00 -11.77
CA ALA A 67 4.87 -9.73 -11.15
C ALA A 67 6.06 -9.04 -11.84
N TYR A 68 7.08 -9.79 -12.23
CA TYR A 68 8.26 -9.23 -12.90
C TYR A 68 7.95 -8.73 -14.31
N ASP A 69 7.07 -9.42 -15.06
CA ASP A 69 6.57 -8.93 -16.34
C ASP A 69 5.81 -7.59 -16.19
N LEU A 70 5.02 -7.46 -15.12
CA LEU A 70 4.30 -6.22 -14.85
C LEU A 70 5.22 -5.11 -14.34
N ALA A 71 6.21 -5.44 -13.49
CA ALA A 71 7.20 -4.47 -13.02
C ALA A 71 7.96 -3.83 -14.18
N ALA A 72 8.35 -4.63 -15.17
CA ALA A 72 9.04 -4.14 -16.37
C ALA A 72 8.19 -3.16 -17.21
N LYS A 73 6.85 -3.20 -17.10
CA LYS A 73 5.95 -2.27 -17.81
C LYS A 73 5.82 -0.91 -17.11
N ILE A 74 6.11 -0.82 -15.82
CA ILE A 74 5.90 0.40 -15.03
C ILE A 74 7.11 0.83 -14.17
N PRO A 75 8.36 0.69 -14.63
CA PRO A 75 9.55 0.89 -13.80
C PRO A 75 9.62 2.30 -13.20
N VAL A 76 9.27 3.34 -13.97
CA VAL A 76 9.26 4.74 -13.51
C VAL A 76 8.19 4.97 -12.43
N VAL A 77 7.08 4.23 -12.47
CA VAL A 77 6.06 4.31 -11.41
C VAL A 77 6.60 3.68 -10.14
N LEU A 78 7.19 2.48 -10.22
CA LEU A 78 7.76 1.76 -9.07
C LEU A 78 8.91 2.53 -8.41
N HIS A 79 9.73 3.23 -9.19
CA HIS A 79 10.77 4.12 -8.69
C HIS A 79 10.24 5.17 -7.71
N GLN A 80 8.98 5.56 -7.85
CA GLN A 80 8.34 6.59 -7.05
C GLN A 80 7.49 6.01 -5.90
N GLN A 81 7.54 4.71 -5.62
CA GLN A 81 6.74 4.07 -4.59
C GLN A 81 7.61 3.63 -3.40
N PRO A 82 7.15 3.82 -2.15
CA PRO A 82 7.78 3.18 -1.00
C PRO A 82 7.49 1.67 -1.03
N CYS A 83 8.31 0.88 -0.34
CA CYS A 83 8.04 -0.52 -0.10
C CYS A 83 7.96 -0.82 1.40
N TYR A 84 6.80 -1.22 1.88
CA TYR A 84 6.50 -1.46 3.29
C TYR A 84 7.07 -2.78 3.83
N CYS A 85 7.90 -3.49 3.06
CA CYS A 85 8.79 -4.51 3.61
C CYS A 85 10.04 -3.91 4.29
N TYR A 86 10.22 -2.57 4.21
CA TYR A 86 11.33 -1.83 4.82
C TYR A 86 12.72 -2.29 4.32
N CYS A 87 12.80 -2.68 3.05
CA CYS A 87 14.08 -3.02 2.40
C CYS A 87 15.02 -1.81 2.22
N ASP A 88 14.55 -0.59 2.48
CA ASP A 88 15.38 0.61 2.55
C ASP A 88 16.52 0.46 3.57
N ARG A 89 16.32 -0.30 4.64
CA ARG A 89 17.37 -0.69 5.60
C ARG A 89 18.49 -1.54 4.99
N MET A 90 18.24 -2.14 3.82
CA MET A 90 19.22 -2.93 3.04
C MET A 90 19.71 -2.16 1.81
N GLY A 91 19.41 -0.87 1.71
CA GLY A 91 19.85 0.01 0.63
C GLY A 91 18.88 0.15 -0.55
N HIS A 92 17.67 -0.42 -0.49
CA HIS A 92 16.65 -0.15 -1.50
C HIS A 92 16.12 1.28 -1.34
N ASN A 93 15.98 1.99 -2.44
CA ASN A 93 15.52 3.38 -2.44
C ASN A 93 14.06 3.55 -2.91
N SER A 94 13.41 2.45 -3.29
CA SER A 94 12.02 2.41 -3.74
C SER A 94 11.56 0.97 -3.98
N LEU A 95 10.29 0.76 -4.24
CA LEU A 95 9.73 -0.53 -4.65
C LEU A 95 10.39 -1.08 -5.94
N HIS A 96 10.88 -0.22 -6.83
CA HIS A 96 11.62 -0.63 -8.03
C HIS A 96 12.81 -1.52 -7.67
N SER A 97 13.60 -1.14 -6.66
CA SER A 97 14.80 -1.88 -6.26
C SER A 97 14.52 -3.33 -5.82
N CYS A 98 13.29 -3.61 -5.38
CA CYS A 98 12.89 -4.97 -5.02
C CYS A 98 12.82 -5.92 -6.23
N PHE A 99 12.65 -5.37 -7.43
CA PHE A 99 12.51 -6.13 -8.68
C PHE A 99 13.76 -6.08 -9.57
N GLU A 100 14.83 -5.40 -9.14
CA GLU A 100 16.15 -5.45 -9.82
C GLU A 100 16.86 -6.80 -9.65
N ASN A 101 16.40 -7.60 -8.69
CA ASN A 101 16.88 -8.94 -8.39
C ASN A 101 15.70 -9.83 -7.93
N ALA A 102 15.96 -11.10 -7.58
CA ALA A 102 14.93 -12.05 -7.20
C ALA A 102 14.27 -11.79 -5.81
N HIS A 103 14.74 -10.78 -5.05
CA HIS A 103 14.24 -10.49 -3.72
C HIS A 103 12.71 -10.25 -3.68
N GLY A 104 12.20 -9.48 -4.63
CA GLY A 104 10.77 -9.15 -4.69
C GLY A 104 9.87 -10.37 -4.86
N ALA A 105 10.34 -11.43 -5.51
CA ALA A 105 9.56 -12.64 -5.74
C ALA A 105 9.19 -13.39 -4.45
N ARG A 106 10.02 -13.28 -3.41
CA ARG A 106 9.81 -13.98 -2.12
C ARG A 106 9.16 -13.10 -1.05
N CYS A 107 8.69 -11.92 -1.42
CA CYS A 107 8.11 -10.96 -0.50
C CYS A 107 6.68 -10.62 -0.90
N ASP A 108 5.70 -11.17 -0.19
CA ASP A 108 4.28 -10.90 -0.42
C ASP A 108 3.95 -9.41 -0.39
N ILE A 109 4.64 -8.63 0.44
CA ILE A 109 4.45 -7.18 0.51
C ILE A 109 4.84 -6.54 -0.83
N CYS A 110 6.06 -6.86 -1.34
CA CYS A 110 6.53 -6.33 -2.63
C CYS A 110 5.59 -6.72 -3.76
N LEU A 111 5.14 -8.00 -3.80
CA LEU A 111 4.20 -8.49 -4.81
C LEU A 111 2.87 -7.75 -4.75
N LYS A 112 2.26 -7.63 -3.56
CA LYS A 112 0.98 -6.94 -3.38
C LYS A 112 1.07 -5.46 -3.74
N GLU A 113 2.14 -4.77 -3.35
CA GLU A 113 2.36 -3.37 -3.71
C GLU A 113 2.54 -3.18 -5.21
N LEU A 114 3.25 -4.09 -5.88
CA LEU A 114 3.36 -4.07 -7.34
C LEU A 114 2.01 -4.24 -8.02
N TYR A 115 1.25 -5.29 -7.67
CA TYR A 115 -0.05 -5.56 -8.28
C TYR A 115 -1.04 -4.42 -8.06
N TYR A 116 -1.02 -3.83 -6.86
CA TYR A 116 -1.77 -2.62 -6.57
C TYR A 116 -1.34 -1.48 -7.50
N ALA A 117 -0.04 -1.18 -7.55
CA ALA A 117 0.49 -0.08 -8.36
C ALA A 117 0.16 -0.25 -9.84
N TYR A 118 0.28 -1.47 -10.37
CA TYR A 118 -0.06 -1.77 -11.76
C TYR A 118 -1.55 -1.60 -12.03
N GLY A 119 -2.41 -2.17 -11.19
CA GLY A 119 -3.87 -2.02 -11.31
C GLY A 119 -4.33 -0.57 -11.28
N GLU A 120 -3.77 0.23 -10.38
CA GLU A 120 -4.07 1.66 -10.30
C GLU A 120 -3.51 2.46 -11.50
N ARG A 121 -2.35 2.04 -12.03
CA ARG A 121 -1.79 2.63 -13.25
C ARG A 121 -2.67 2.34 -14.47
N LYS A 122 -3.25 1.15 -14.58
CA LYS A 122 -4.25 0.83 -15.62
C LYS A 122 -5.49 1.72 -15.55
N LYS A 123 -5.83 2.22 -14.35
CA LYS A 123 -6.89 3.22 -14.15
C LYS A 123 -6.40 4.65 -14.40
N HIS A 124 -5.25 4.83 -15.07
CA HIS A 124 -4.62 6.11 -15.42
C HIS A 124 -4.21 6.98 -14.22
N LYS A 125 -4.10 6.44 -13.02
CA LYS A 125 -3.60 7.19 -11.87
C LYS A 125 -2.13 7.57 -12.06
N THR A 126 -1.76 8.73 -11.57
CA THR A 126 -0.37 9.20 -11.52
C THR A 126 0.42 8.45 -10.44
N ALA A 127 1.75 8.42 -10.54
CA ALA A 127 2.59 7.80 -9.52
C ALA A 127 2.36 8.40 -8.12
N ALA A 128 2.09 9.71 -8.02
CA ALA A 128 1.78 10.36 -6.75
C ALA A 128 0.43 9.92 -6.16
N GLN A 129 -0.59 9.68 -6.99
CA GLN A 129 -1.88 9.15 -6.56
C GLN A 129 -1.77 7.69 -6.10
N ILE A 130 -1.00 6.86 -6.82
CA ILE A 130 -0.71 5.48 -6.46
C ILE A 130 0.02 5.43 -5.12
N ARG A 131 1.04 6.29 -4.93
CA ARG A 131 1.78 6.39 -3.67
C ARG A 131 0.89 6.70 -2.47
N LYS A 132 -0.09 7.59 -2.63
CA LYS A 132 -1.06 7.88 -1.56
C LYS A 132 -1.81 6.61 -1.12
N GLY A 133 -2.25 5.78 -2.05
CA GLY A 133 -2.92 4.52 -1.73
C GLY A 133 -1.97 3.50 -1.11
N ILE A 134 -0.71 3.42 -1.55
CA ILE A 134 0.30 2.56 -0.92
C ILE A 134 0.53 2.99 0.53
N ILE A 135 0.71 4.28 0.79
CA ILE A 135 0.85 4.84 2.14
C ILE A 135 -0.38 4.55 3.00
N ALA A 136 -1.58 4.65 2.43
CA ALA A 136 -2.83 4.29 3.10
C ALA A 136 -3.00 2.77 3.33
N GLY A 137 -2.13 1.94 2.76
CA GLY A 137 -2.16 0.49 2.93
C GLY A 137 -3.21 -0.23 2.08
N GLU A 138 -3.74 0.38 1.03
CA GLU A 138 -4.74 -0.20 0.14
C GLU A 138 -4.25 -1.49 -0.52
N TRP A 139 -2.95 -1.62 -0.77
CA TRP A 139 -2.31 -2.82 -1.30
C TRP A 139 -2.52 -4.08 -0.45
N ARG A 140 -2.80 -3.94 0.85
CA ARG A 140 -3.02 -5.10 1.74
C ARG A 140 -4.21 -5.96 1.32
N GLN A 141 -5.16 -5.38 0.59
CA GLN A 141 -6.35 -6.07 0.08
C GLN A 141 -6.09 -6.89 -1.18
N VAL A 142 -4.90 -6.80 -1.78
CA VAL A 142 -4.55 -7.56 -2.99
C VAL A 142 -4.49 -9.05 -2.65
N ASN A 143 -5.29 -9.84 -3.38
CA ASN A 143 -5.20 -11.31 -3.39
C ASN A 143 -4.23 -11.72 -4.50
N LEU A 144 -3.12 -12.37 -4.16
CA LEU A 144 -2.05 -12.71 -5.11
C LEU A 144 -2.49 -13.75 -6.13
N ASP A 145 -3.32 -14.73 -5.74
CA ASP A 145 -3.80 -15.76 -6.65
C ASP A 145 -4.70 -15.15 -7.75
N ALA A 146 -5.60 -14.26 -7.35
CA ALA A 146 -6.43 -13.53 -8.30
C ALA A 146 -5.62 -12.54 -9.15
N ALA A 147 -4.61 -11.90 -8.57
CA ALA A 147 -3.77 -10.92 -9.24
C ALA A 147 -2.86 -11.55 -10.31
N ALA A 148 -2.48 -12.82 -10.16
CA ALA A 148 -1.71 -13.58 -11.16
C ALA A 148 -2.40 -13.65 -12.53
N ALA A 149 -3.73 -13.48 -12.58
CA ALA A 149 -4.52 -13.46 -13.83
C ALA A 149 -4.68 -12.04 -14.42
N MET A 150 -4.09 -11.02 -13.82
CA MET A 150 -4.18 -9.61 -14.27
C MET A 150 -3.40 -9.41 -15.58
N ASN A 151 -4.02 -8.82 -16.61
CA ASN A 151 -3.40 -8.50 -17.91
C ASN A 151 -3.06 -7.00 -18.03
#